data_4880591a740b87d9d2358b5c3c0a41f3
#
_entry.id   4880591a740b87d9d2358b5c3c0a41f3
#
_cell.length_a   1.000
_cell.length_b   1.000
_cell.length_c   1.000
_cell.angle_alpha   90.00
_cell.angle_beta   90.00
_cell.angle_gamma   90.00
#
_symmetry.space_group_name_H-M   'P 1'
#
loop_
_entity.id
_entity.type
_entity.pdbx_description
1 polymer ?
#
loop_
_entity_poly.entity_id
_entity_poly.type
_entity_poly.pdbx_seq_one_letter_code
_entity_poly.pdbx_strand_id
1 'polypeptide(L)'
;MAVVRDASENVKDSEMLRRTVLYDKYTEIHKFWKSYGIKKPARCAFFKLPVGGAVGSHIDDGTYYLKKDRYHLSLQGKYKYECNGEEHIIEPGTFFWFSNKLTHSALNVGDVDRITFVFDVPHNKNNP
;
A
#
# COMPACT_ATOMS: atom_id res chain seq x y z
N MET A 1 7.40 -7.83 2.44
CA MET A 1 8.80 -7.48 2.09
C MET A 1 8.89 -6.00 1.75
N ALA A 2 9.63 -5.26 2.53
CA ALA A 2 9.78 -3.82 2.29
C ALA A 2 10.77 -3.53 1.15
N VAL A 3 10.43 -2.59 0.29
CA VAL A 3 11.29 -2.05 -0.76
C VAL A 3 11.93 -0.74 -0.28
N VAL A 4 11.13 0.16 0.27
CA VAL A 4 11.55 1.33 1.04
C VAL A 4 10.81 1.29 2.36
N ARG A 5 11.54 1.39 3.45
CA ARG A 5 10.98 1.26 4.80
C ARG A 5 11.26 2.51 5.63
N ASP A 6 10.57 2.62 6.74
CA ASP A 6 10.92 3.56 7.77
C ASP A 6 12.33 3.27 8.31
N ALA A 7 13.12 4.31 8.50
CA ALA A 7 14.48 4.21 9.02
C ALA A 7 14.55 4.45 10.54
N SER A 8 13.42 4.70 11.16
CA SER A 8 13.29 4.85 12.62
C SER A 8 12.33 3.80 13.17
N GLU A 9 12.14 3.80 14.48
CA GLU A 9 11.13 2.95 15.12
C GLU A 9 9.76 3.65 15.23
N ASN A 10 9.69 4.92 14.89
CA ASN A 10 8.45 5.69 14.91
C ASN A 10 7.72 5.61 13.59
N VAL A 11 7.01 4.52 13.36
CA VAL A 11 6.30 4.27 12.09
C VAL A 11 5.13 5.22 11.83
N LYS A 12 4.61 5.87 12.88
CA LYS A 12 3.45 6.78 12.74
C LYS A 12 3.83 8.16 12.26
N ASP A 13 4.98 8.68 12.66
CA ASP A 13 5.31 10.09 12.48
C ASP A 13 6.57 10.36 11.69
N SER A 14 7.52 9.43 11.71
CA SER A 14 8.81 9.62 11.04
C SER A 14 8.71 9.61 9.53
N GLU A 15 9.38 10.55 8.89
CA GLU A 15 9.57 10.56 7.44
C GLU A 15 10.98 10.10 7.03
N MET A 16 11.76 9.57 7.97
CA MET A 16 13.08 9.01 7.67
C MET A 16 12.92 7.69 6.92
N LEU A 17 13.54 7.60 5.74
CA LEU A 17 13.38 6.47 4.84
C LEU A 17 14.70 5.75 4.61
N ARG A 18 14.63 4.44 4.44
CA ARG A 18 15.76 3.59 4.06
C ARG A 18 15.36 2.65 2.93
N ARG A 19 16.12 2.68 1.83
CA ARG A 19 15.98 1.70 0.76
C ARG A 19 16.49 0.35 1.23
N THR A 20 15.83 -0.71 0.79
CA THR A 20 16.28 -2.08 1.01
C THR A 20 16.97 -2.59 -0.26
N VAL A 21 17.57 -3.78 -0.18
CA VAL A 21 18.19 -4.43 -1.36
C VAL A 21 17.17 -4.65 -2.49
N LEU A 22 15.89 -4.77 -2.17
CA LEU A 22 14.85 -4.96 -3.17
C LEU A 22 14.66 -3.72 -4.05
N TYR A 23 14.92 -2.53 -3.51
CA TYR A 23 14.84 -1.30 -4.29
C TYR A 23 15.78 -1.32 -5.49
N ASP A 24 17.02 -1.76 -5.29
CA ASP A 24 18.02 -1.79 -6.35
C ASP A 24 17.88 -3.03 -7.24
N LYS A 25 17.43 -4.14 -6.69
CA LYS A 25 17.37 -5.43 -7.37
C LYS A 25 16.27 -5.50 -8.44
N TYR A 26 15.12 -4.88 -8.19
CA TYR A 26 13.95 -5.03 -9.08
C TYR A 26 13.72 -3.77 -9.91
N THR A 27 14.38 -3.70 -11.06
CA THR A 27 14.31 -2.56 -12.00
C THR A 27 12.89 -2.37 -12.57
N GLU A 28 12.09 -3.43 -12.62
CA GLU A 28 10.69 -3.34 -13.09
C GLU A 28 9.85 -2.41 -12.21
N ILE A 29 10.13 -2.36 -10.92
CA ILE A 29 9.47 -1.42 -10.00
C ILE A 29 9.78 0.01 -10.40
N HIS A 30 11.02 0.31 -10.76
CA HIS A 30 11.42 1.65 -11.20
C HIS A 30 10.72 2.05 -12.49
N LYS A 31 10.57 1.12 -13.44
CA LYS A 31 9.84 1.34 -14.68
C LYS A 31 8.36 1.64 -14.41
N PHE A 32 7.77 0.90 -13.47
CA PHE A 32 6.38 1.12 -13.06
C PHE A 32 6.19 2.54 -12.50
N TRP A 33 7.02 2.95 -11.55
CA TRP A 33 6.93 4.30 -10.99
C TRP A 33 7.14 5.39 -12.04
N LYS A 34 8.13 5.20 -12.93
CA LYS A 34 8.40 6.14 -14.01
C LYS A 34 7.20 6.31 -14.93
N SER A 35 6.50 5.22 -15.25
CA SER A 35 5.31 5.26 -16.12
C SER A 35 4.16 6.08 -15.52
N TYR A 36 4.12 6.24 -14.20
CA TYR A 36 3.14 7.06 -13.49
C TYR A 36 3.69 8.43 -13.07
N GLY A 37 4.87 8.81 -13.55
CA GLY A 37 5.49 10.10 -13.19
C GLY A 37 6.03 10.16 -11.76
N ILE A 38 6.15 9.03 -11.09
CA ILE A 38 6.63 8.95 -9.72
C ILE A 38 8.16 8.86 -9.73
N LYS A 39 8.80 9.93 -9.27
CA LYS A 39 10.28 10.01 -9.27
C LYS A 39 10.88 9.32 -8.04
N LYS A 40 10.22 9.42 -6.89
CA LYS A 40 10.78 8.97 -5.62
C LYS A 40 9.63 8.59 -4.68
N PRO A 41 9.30 7.29 -4.57
CA PRO A 41 8.27 6.88 -3.63
C PRO A 41 8.78 7.04 -2.20
N ALA A 42 7.86 7.19 -1.27
CA ALA A 42 8.14 7.07 0.14
C ALA A 42 8.17 5.58 0.53
N ARG A 43 7.50 5.17 1.59
CA ARG A 43 7.45 3.75 1.97
C ARG A 43 6.77 2.93 0.89
N CYS A 44 7.29 1.75 0.62
CA CYS A 44 6.66 0.79 -0.28
C CYS A 44 7.06 -0.64 0.09
N ALA A 45 6.12 -1.57 -0.09
CA ALA A 45 6.31 -2.96 0.30
C ALA A 45 5.34 -3.89 -0.44
N PHE A 46 5.70 -5.17 -0.48
CA PHE A 46 4.79 -6.25 -0.86
C PHE A 46 4.16 -6.81 0.42
N PHE A 47 2.85 -6.94 0.41
CA PHE A 47 2.09 -7.52 1.53
C PHE A 47 1.39 -8.79 1.09
N LYS A 48 1.47 -9.81 1.93
CA LYS A 48 0.77 -11.09 1.73
C LYS A 48 -0.32 -11.24 2.77
N LEU A 49 -1.52 -11.62 2.32
CA LEU A 49 -2.63 -11.98 3.17
C LEU A 49 -3.04 -13.42 2.84
N PRO A 50 -2.85 -14.38 3.76
CA PRO A 50 -3.18 -15.78 3.50
C PRO A 50 -4.66 -15.99 3.22
N VAL A 51 -5.00 -17.13 2.59
CA VAL A 51 -6.39 -17.55 2.38
C VAL A 51 -7.14 -17.51 3.71
N GLY A 52 -8.31 -16.87 3.74
CA GLY A 52 -9.11 -16.70 4.95
C GLY A 52 -8.57 -15.66 5.93
N GLY A 53 -7.40 -15.10 5.66
CA GLY A 53 -6.81 -14.06 6.49
C GLY A 53 -7.54 -12.73 6.40
N ALA A 54 -7.46 -11.94 7.46
CA ALA A 54 -8.11 -10.66 7.54
C ALA A 54 -7.18 -9.58 8.11
N VAL A 55 -7.34 -8.36 7.61
CA VAL A 55 -6.82 -7.16 8.24
C VAL A 55 -8.01 -6.45 8.88
N GLY A 56 -8.00 -6.33 10.21
CA GLY A 56 -9.09 -5.73 10.95
C GLY A 56 -9.29 -4.27 10.64
N SER A 57 -10.48 -3.75 10.94
CA SER A 57 -10.81 -2.34 10.71
C SER A 57 -9.86 -1.43 11.48
N HIS A 58 -9.25 -0.49 10.78
CA HIS A 58 -8.32 0.49 11.33
C HIS A 58 -8.22 1.72 10.44
N ILE A 59 -7.57 2.76 10.93
CA ILE A 59 -7.07 3.86 10.12
C ILE A 59 -5.54 3.82 10.12
N ASP A 60 -4.92 4.34 9.06
CA ASP A 60 -3.48 4.60 9.08
C ASP A 60 -3.25 5.91 9.84
N ASP A 61 -2.70 5.80 11.04
CA ASP A 61 -2.62 6.88 12.02
C ASP A 61 -1.22 7.48 12.11
N GLY A 62 -1.15 8.80 12.29
CA GLY A 62 0.08 9.54 12.48
C GLY A 62 0.39 10.56 11.39
N THR A 63 1.33 11.45 11.67
CA THR A 63 1.68 12.56 10.76
C THR A 63 2.30 12.10 9.45
N TYR A 64 3.01 10.97 9.44
CA TYR A 64 3.51 10.39 8.20
C TYR A 64 2.37 10.13 7.24
N TYR A 65 1.33 9.41 7.69
CA TYR A 65 0.22 9.01 6.82
C TYR A 65 -0.65 10.19 6.39
N LEU A 66 -0.75 11.24 7.22
CA LEU A 66 -1.48 12.46 6.85
C LEU A 66 -0.83 13.19 5.66
N LYS A 67 0.49 13.03 5.49
CA LYS A 67 1.25 13.68 4.42
C LYS A 67 1.43 12.81 3.19
N LYS A 68 0.85 11.62 3.16
CA LYS A 68 1.03 10.66 2.07
C LYS A 68 -0.32 10.18 1.55
N ASP A 69 -0.31 9.80 0.27
CA ASP A 69 -1.37 9.02 -0.35
C ASP A 69 -0.82 7.63 -0.63
N ARG A 70 -1.60 6.60 -0.28
CA ARG A 70 -1.19 5.21 -0.42
C ARG A 70 -1.90 4.56 -1.58
N TYR A 71 -1.12 4.05 -2.53
CA TYR A 71 -1.59 3.34 -3.70
C TYR A 71 -1.36 1.85 -3.56
N HIS A 72 -2.28 1.08 -4.13
CA HIS A 72 -2.27 -0.39 -4.11
C HIS A 72 -2.30 -0.93 -5.53
N LEU A 73 -1.39 -1.85 -5.83
CA LEU A 73 -1.43 -2.67 -7.04
C LEU A 73 -1.64 -4.12 -6.63
N SER A 74 -2.81 -4.66 -6.97
CA SER A 74 -3.13 -6.06 -6.68
C SER A 74 -2.43 -6.97 -7.67
N LEU A 75 -1.57 -7.86 -7.17
CA LEU A 75 -0.76 -8.73 -8.01
C LEU A 75 -1.30 -10.15 -8.08
N GLN A 76 -1.83 -10.67 -6.97
CA GLN A 76 -2.33 -12.04 -6.89
C GLN A 76 -3.48 -12.11 -5.90
N GLY A 77 -4.44 -12.96 -6.23
CA GLY A 77 -5.54 -13.28 -5.32
C GLY A 77 -6.70 -12.29 -5.41
N LYS A 78 -7.85 -12.76 -4.96
CA LYS A 78 -9.10 -12.01 -4.92
C LYS A 78 -9.42 -11.72 -3.46
N TYR A 79 -9.80 -10.48 -3.14
CA TYR A 79 -10.12 -10.14 -1.77
C TYR A 79 -11.21 -9.09 -1.68
N LYS A 80 -11.90 -9.09 -0.55
CA LYS A 80 -12.87 -8.05 -0.20
C LYS A 80 -12.14 -6.93 0.53
N TYR A 81 -12.36 -5.72 0.06
CA TYR A 81 -11.84 -4.50 0.65
C TYR A 81 -12.98 -3.60 1.09
N GLU A 82 -12.91 -3.07 2.30
CA GLU A 82 -13.90 -2.14 2.82
C GLU A 82 -13.24 -0.85 3.24
N CYS A 83 -13.80 0.28 2.83
CA CYS A 83 -13.35 1.60 3.24
C CYS A 83 -14.57 2.47 3.52
N ASN A 84 -14.67 2.99 4.73
CA ASN A 84 -15.75 3.86 5.17
C ASN A 84 -17.15 3.31 4.86
N GLY A 85 -17.34 2.00 5.07
CA GLY A 85 -18.61 1.30 4.83
C GLY A 85 -18.84 0.85 3.39
N GLU A 86 -17.99 1.22 2.44
CA GLU A 86 -18.07 0.75 1.06
C GLU A 86 -17.24 -0.52 0.87
N GLU A 87 -17.86 -1.56 0.33
CA GLU A 87 -17.20 -2.84 0.05
C GLU A 87 -16.90 -2.97 -1.44
N HIS A 88 -15.70 -3.46 -1.75
CA HIS A 88 -15.27 -3.77 -3.11
C HIS A 88 -14.58 -5.12 -3.15
N ILE A 89 -14.82 -5.87 -4.23
CA ILE A 89 -14.04 -7.06 -4.54
C ILE A 89 -12.89 -6.65 -5.46
N ILE A 90 -11.67 -6.89 -5.01
CA ILE A 90 -10.46 -6.53 -5.74
C ILE A 90 -9.91 -7.76 -6.44
N GLU A 91 -9.75 -7.65 -7.76
CA GLU A 91 -9.18 -8.68 -8.63
C GLU A 91 -7.70 -8.38 -8.92
N PRO A 92 -6.89 -9.40 -9.27
CA PRO A 92 -5.52 -9.17 -9.73
C PRO A 92 -5.45 -8.19 -10.91
N GLY A 93 -4.43 -7.33 -10.91
CA GLY A 93 -4.26 -6.29 -11.91
C GLY A 93 -4.95 -4.98 -11.59
N THR A 94 -5.73 -4.91 -10.53
CA THR A 94 -6.36 -3.67 -10.10
C THR A 94 -5.34 -2.74 -9.44
N PHE A 95 -5.30 -1.51 -9.94
CA PHE A 95 -4.51 -0.43 -9.36
C PHE A 95 -5.46 0.61 -8.80
N PHE A 96 -5.38 0.90 -7.50
CA PHE A 96 -6.34 1.78 -6.85
C PHE A 96 -5.75 2.58 -5.71
N TRP A 97 -6.44 3.67 -5.39
CA TRP A 97 -6.21 4.51 -4.22
C TRP A 97 -7.50 4.61 -3.41
N PHE A 98 -7.35 4.72 -2.12
CA PHE A 98 -8.43 5.08 -1.19
C PHE A 98 -7.85 5.98 -0.11
N SER A 99 -8.71 6.71 0.60
CA SER A 99 -8.25 7.50 1.73
C SER A 99 -7.95 6.58 2.92
N ASN A 100 -6.67 6.31 3.16
CA ASN A 100 -6.22 5.48 4.28
C ASN A 100 -6.41 6.16 5.65
N LYS A 101 -6.89 7.39 5.64
CA LYS A 101 -7.29 8.16 6.82
C LYS A 101 -8.70 7.82 7.27
N LEU A 102 -9.46 7.11 6.44
CA LEU A 102 -10.76 6.56 6.76
C LEU A 102 -10.62 5.11 7.25
N THR A 103 -11.59 4.64 8.02
CA THR A 103 -11.61 3.26 8.51
C THR A 103 -11.67 2.29 7.34
N HIS A 104 -10.75 1.33 7.32
CA HIS A 104 -10.66 0.34 6.25
C HIS A 104 -10.26 -1.02 6.78
N SER A 105 -10.59 -2.05 6.02
CA SER A 105 -10.29 -3.45 6.33
C SER A 105 -10.16 -4.28 5.07
N ALA A 106 -9.62 -5.49 5.20
CA ALA A 106 -9.49 -6.42 4.10
C ALA A 106 -9.73 -7.86 4.56
N LEU A 107 -10.32 -8.67 3.69
CA LEU A 107 -10.55 -10.10 3.92
C LEU A 107 -10.23 -10.87 2.65
N ASN A 108 -9.33 -11.85 2.76
CA ASN A 108 -9.05 -12.73 1.62
C ASN A 108 -10.20 -13.73 1.45
N VAL A 109 -11.01 -13.52 0.42
CA VAL A 109 -12.17 -14.35 0.06
C VAL A 109 -11.86 -15.32 -1.08
N GLY A 110 -10.63 -15.33 -1.56
CA GLY A 110 -10.18 -16.20 -2.64
C GLY A 110 -9.64 -17.54 -2.15
N ASP A 111 -9.05 -18.27 -3.09
CA ASP A 111 -8.49 -19.62 -2.87
C ASP A 111 -6.95 -19.64 -2.92
N VAL A 112 -6.32 -18.50 -3.06
CA VAL A 112 -4.86 -18.35 -3.03
C VAL A 112 -4.49 -17.16 -2.14
N ASP A 113 -3.23 -17.10 -1.71
CA ASP A 113 -2.73 -15.95 -0.94
C ASP A 113 -2.85 -14.68 -1.77
N ARG A 114 -3.32 -13.60 -1.14
CA ARG A 114 -3.32 -12.27 -1.76
C ARG A 114 -1.93 -11.66 -1.66
N ILE A 115 -1.43 -11.12 -2.77
CA ILE A 115 -0.19 -10.35 -2.80
C ILE A 115 -0.50 -8.98 -3.39
N THR A 116 -0.18 -7.93 -2.64
CA THR A 116 -0.39 -6.54 -3.03
C THR A 116 0.91 -5.77 -2.91
N PHE A 117 1.23 -4.99 -3.93
CA PHE A 117 2.28 -4.00 -3.87
C PHE A 117 1.69 -2.66 -3.44
N VAL A 118 2.22 -2.09 -2.36
CA VAL A 118 1.73 -0.84 -1.77
C VAL A 118 2.87 0.16 -1.76
N PHE A 119 2.59 1.40 -2.17
CA PHE A 119 3.57 2.47 -2.11
C PHE A 119 2.92 3.81 -1.78
N ASP A 120 3.70 4.67 -1.13
CA ASP A 120 3.27 5.99 -0.69
C ASP A 120 3.92 7.07 -1.54
N VAL A 121 3.14 8.12 -1.82
CA VAL A 121 3.59 9.34 -2.49
C VAL A 121 3.15 10.56 -1.68
N PRO A 122 3.74 11.74 -1.89
CA PRO A 122 3.26 12.94 -1.22
C PRO A 122 1.78 13.18 -1.44
N HIS A 123 1.07 13.59 -0.38
CA HIS A 123 -0.36 13.83 -0.43
C HIS A 123 -0.71 14.87 -1.49
N ASN A 124 -1.62 14.53 -2.37
CA ASN A 124 -2.23 15.47 -3.31
C ASN A 124 -3.37 16.20 -2.60
N LYS A 125 -3.28 17.53 -2.51
CA LYS A 125 -4.27 18.38 -1.85
C LYS A 125 -5.68 18.25 -2.44
N ASN A 126 -5.80 17.77 -3.67
CA ASN A 126 -7.08 17.51 -4.32
C ASN A 126 -7.72 16.19 -3.90
N ASN A 127 -7.00 15.32 -3.21
CA ASN A 127 -7.54 14.08 -2.66
C ASN A 127 -8.15 14.33 -1.27
N PRO A 128 -9.29 13.72 -0.96
CA PRO A 128 -9.94 13.85 0.34
C PRO A 128 -9.13 13.27 1.51
#